data_26178c5de15ddcefa4b65790322ecc47
#
_entry.id   26178c5de15ddcefa4b65790322ecc47
#
_cell.length_a   1.000
_cell.length_b   1.000
_cell.length_c   1.000
_cell.angle_alpha   90.00
_cell.angle_beta   90.00
_cell.angle_gamma   90.00
#
_symmetry.space_group_name_H-M   'P 1'
#
loop_
_entity.id
_entity.type
_entity.pdbx_description
1 polymer ?
#
loop_
_entity_poly.entity_id
_entity_poly.type
_entity_poly.pdbx_seq_one_letter_code
_entity_poly.pdbx_strand_id
1 'polypeptide(L)'
;MSGIRSLAIVTCLAFIYVRAAYSAGCWSTNACIDSSLCATKGGSAQRGLCSGAGNIQCCSCSTCMDAATCTSRGGVPHSGICAGASNMQCCKMGSTSVPVSGKTPTNRMLTDLADILRGAGLDVEEVDGWKTRGHGIMASVKGILVHHTAGPATGDFPSLRVVRDGRTDLPGPLSQLGLGRTGKWYVIAAGRSYHAGETIDNSIFGNSNAVGIEAEGTGLPSTNTGHASWPEVQYQSYIRGVKALQAAYAVPTSRVLGHKEAAVPAGRKPDPNFSMNDFRAALDK
;
A
#
# COMPACT_ATOMS: atom_id res chain seq x y z
N MET A 1 -11.39 78.91 -19.26
CA MET A 1 -11.92 77.93 -18.36
C MET A 1 -11.08 76.68 -18.50
N SER A 2 -10.22 76.47 -17.50
CA SER A 2 -9.13 75.51 -17.48
C SER A 2 -9.63 74.18 -16.97
N GLY A 3 -9.50 73.10 -17.75
CA GLY A 3 -9.83 71.74 -17.33
C GLY A 3 -8.56 70.96 -17.09
N ILE A 4 -8.27 70.72 -15.84
CA ILE A 4 -7.13 69.93 -15.37
C ILE A 4 -7.46 68.42 -15.55
N ARG A 5 -6.70 67.71 -16.38
CA ARG A 5 -6.74 66.26 -16.49
C ARG A 5 -5.83 65.67 -15.44
N SER A 6 -6.41 64.98 -14.46
CA SER A 6 -5.68 64.20 -13.51
C SER A 6 -5.19 62.92 -14.19
N LEU A 7 -3.88 62.71 -14.16
CA LEU A 7 -3.20 61.48 -14.60
C LEU A 7 -3.09 60.56 -13.40
N ALA A 8 -3.85 59.49 -13.40
CA ALA A 8 -3.72 58.44 -12.38
C ALA A 8 -2.53 57.54 -12.74
N ILE A 9 -1.48 57.64 -11.94
CA ILE A 9 -0.31 56.73 -12.00
C ILE A 9 -0.70 55.42 -11.30
N VAL A 10 -0.92 54.36 -12.09
CA VAL A 10 -1.06 53.03 -11.59
C VAL A 10 0.34 52.45 -11.32
N THR A 11 0.77 52.50 -10.07
CA THR A 11 1.98 51.81 -9.62
C THR A 11 1.72 50.32 -9.52
N CYS A 12 2.23 49.60 -10.50
CA CYS A 12 2.25 48.15 -10.52
C CYS A 12 3.33 47.66 -9.52
N LEU A 13 2.92 47.30 -8.30
CA LEU A 13 3.80 46.64 -7.33
C LEU A 13 4.05 45.21 -7.81
N ALA A 14 5.18 45.01 -8.47
CA ALA A 14 5.70 43.68 -8.74
C ALA A 14 6.11 43.02 -7.40
N PHE A 15 5.27 42.12 -6.91
CA PHE A 15 5.67 41.22 -5.84
C PHE A 15 6.77 40.29 -6.37
N ILE A 16 8.01 40.64 -6.08
CA ILE A 16 9.15 39.76 -6.23
C ILE A 16 8.99 38.71 -5.15
N TYR A 17 8.44 37.55 -5.52
CA TYR A 17 8.58 36.32 -4.72
C TYR A 17 10.06 35.96 -4.69
N VAL A 18 10.77 36.44 -3.69
CA VAL A 18 12.05 35.88 -3.29
C VAL A 18 11.75 34.45 -2.81
N ARG A 19 11.86 33.49 -3.71
CA ARG A 19 12.02 32.09 -3.30
C ARG A 19 13.31 32.07 -2.47
N ALA A 20 13.18 32.05 -1.15
CA ALA A 20 14.27 31.61 -0.30
C ALA A 20 14.65 30.22 -0.82
N ALA A 21 15.79 30.14 -1.49
CA ALA A 21 16.44 28.87 -1.72
C ALA A 21 16.81 28.35 -0.34
N TYR A 22 15.95 27.54 0.25
CA TYR A 22 16.35 26.66 1.32
C TYR A 22 17.52 25.84 0.73
N SER A 23 18.73 26.10 1.20
CA SER A 23 19.82 25.17 0.99
C SER A 23 19.31 23.86 1.58
N ALA A 24 19.06 22.88 0.69
CA ALA A 24 18.50 21.59 1.06
C ALA A 24 19.58 20.81 1.83
N GLY A 25 19.75 21.15 3.10
CA GLY A 25 20.54 20.38 4.06
C GLY A 25 19.71 19.24 4.64
N CYS A 26 20.38 18.28 5.23
CA CYS A 26 19.72 17.24 6.00
C CYS A 26 18.89 17.88 7.15
N TRP A 27 17.76 17.30 7.47
CA TRP A 27 16.83 17.78 8.52
C TRP A 27 17.45 17.91 9.91
N SER A 28 18.58 17.22 10.16
CA SER A 28 19.43 17.33 11.36
C SER A 28 20.87 16.95 11.01
N THR A 29 21.84 17.63 11.62
CA THR A 29 23.27 17.27 11.50
C THR A 29 23.55 15.87 12.03
N ASN A 30 22.81 15.44 13.06
CA ASN A 30 22.92 14.09 13.63
C ASN A 30 22.32 13.01 12.72
N ALA A 31 21.55 13.39 11.71
CA ALA A 31 21.02 12.48 10.70
C ALA A 31 21.98 12.26 9.53
N CYS A 32 23.10 12.98 9.50
CA CYS A 32 24.20 12.75 8.55
C CYS A 32 25.07 11.60 9.05
N ILE A 33 24.76 10.41 8.62
CA ILE A 33 25.45 9.17 9.05
C ILE A 33 25.86 8.34 7.83
N ASP A 34 26.69 7.33 8.07
CA ASP A 34 27.04 6.37 7.04
C ASP A 34 25.80 5.69 6.44
N SER A 35 25.77 5.56 5.13
CA SER A 35 24.60 5.03 4.41
C SER A 35 24.29 3.57 4.77
N SER A 36 25.30 2.78 5.11
CA SER A 36 25.11 1.40 5.57
C SER A 36 24.52 1.36 6.99
N LEU A 37 24.96 2.27 7.86
CA LEU A 37 24.41 2.44 9.20
C LEU A 37 22.96 2.95 9.14
N CYS A 38 22.64 3.84 8.20
CA CYS A 38 21.26 4.28 7.95
C CYS A 38 20.36 3.08 7.61
N ALA A 39 20.79 2.22 6.70
CA ALA A 39 20.05 1.03 6.33
C ALA A 39 19.88 0.03 7.50
N THR A 40 20.91 -0.16 8.33
CA THR A 40 20.81 -1.02 9.53
C THR A 40 19.80 -0.49 10.54
N LYS A 41 19.67 0.84 10.63
CA LYS A 41 18.67 1.52 11.49
C LYS A 41 17.25 1.56 10.87
N GLY A 42 17.05 1.00 9.68
CA GLY A 42 15.76 1.00 8.98
C GLY A 42 15.42 2.31 8.27
N GLY A 43 16.41 3.19 8.07
CA GLY A 43 16.25 4.45 7.36
C GLY A 43 16.61 4.35 5.88
N SER A 44 16.31 5.43 5.16
CA SER A 44 16.68 5.66 3.76
C SER A 44 17.70 6.77 3.66
N ALA A 45 18.82 6.52 2.97
CA ALA A 45 19.92 7.45 2.83
C ALA A 45 19.76 8.30 1.56
N GLN A 46 19.85 9.64 1.69
CA GLN A 46 19.80 10.61 0.60
C GLN A 46 21.16 11.29 0.42
N ARG A 47 21.68 11.27 -0.80
CA ARG A 47 22.96 11.90 -1.17
C ARG A 47 22.84 13.41 -1.31
N GLY A 48 23.96 14.11 -1.12
CA GLY A 48 24.07 15.54 -1.42
C GLY A 48 23.49 16.50 -0.39
N LEU A 49 22.97 15.99 0.73
CA LEU A 49 22.39 16.79 1.81
C LEU A 49 23.28 16.90 3.04
N CYS A 50 24.40 16.18 3.08
CA CYS A 50 25.38 16.18 4.16
C CYS A 50 26.76 16.60 3.63
N SER A 51 27.51 17.35 4.42
CA SER A 51 28.93 17.61 4.18
C SER A 51 29.77 16.41 4.63
N GLY A 52 30.85 16.11 3.90
CA GLY A 52 31.79 15.04 4.25
C GLY A 52 32.00 14.01 3.14
N ALA A 53 32.46 12.84 3.52
CA ALA A 53 32.70 11.74 2.58
C ALA A 53 31.41 11.26 1.91
N GLY A 54 31.50 10.77 0.68
CA GLY A 54 30.33 10.40 -0.12
C GLY A 54 29.44 9.29 0.45
N ASN A 55 29.93 8.54 1.43
CA ASN A 55 29.17 7.56 2.20
C ASN A 55 28.38 8.18 3.38
N ILE A 56 28.71 9.42 3.79
CA ILE A 56 27.93 10.17 4.79
C ILE A 56 26.75 10.81 4.08
N GLN A 57 25.55 10.36 4.44
CA GLN A 57 24.32 10.73 3.76
C GLN A 57 23.24 11.09 4.76
N CYS A 58 22.27 11.87 4.32
CA CYS A 58 21.12 12.22 5.15
C CYS A 58 20.22 11.01 5.32
N CYS A 59 20.11 10.52 6.53
CA CYS A 59 19.24 9.41 6.87
C CYS A 59 17.87 9.92 7.29
N SER A 60 16.83 9.43 6.65
CA SER A 60 15.44 9.68 7.01
C SER A 60 14.70 8.36 7.28
N CYS A 61 13.72 8.41 8.16
CA CYS A 61 12.89 7.27 8.50
C CYS A 61 11.43 7.56 8.17
N SER A 62 10.77 6.66 7.47
CA SER A 62 9.36 6.77 7.13
C SER A 62 8.42 6.27 8.23
N THR A 63 8.95 5.53 9.22
CA THR A 63 8.18 4.88 10.30
C THR A 63 8.59 5.42 11.66
N CYS A 64 8.67 6.75 11.81
CA CYS A 64 8.95 7.39 13.10
C CYS A 64 7.74 7.24 14.03
N MET A 65 7.95 6.67 15.21
CA MET A 65 6.93 6.52 16.24
C MET A 65 7.55 6.45 17.62
N ASP A 66 6.73 6.53 18.66
CA ASP A 66 7.17 6.33 20.03
C ASP A 66 7.81 4.94 20.21
N ALA A 67 8.93 4.88 20.93
CA ALA A 67 9.72 3.66 21.10
C ALA A 67 8.93 2.51 21.75
N ALA A 68 8.07 2.83 22.73
CA ALA A 68 7.22 1.81 23.38
C ALA A 68 6.17 1.27 22.39
N THR A 69 5.59 2.15 21.59
CA THR A 69 4.67 1.76 20.50
C THR A 69 5.36 0.90 19.47
N CYS A 70 6.61 1.21 19.10
CA CYS A 70 7.40 0.38 18.19
C CYS A 70 7.60 -1.03 18.76
N THR A 71 8.02 -1.12 20.02
CA THR A 71 8.26 -2.40 20.69
C THR A 71 6.98 -3.22 20.84
N SER A 72 5.86 -2.59 21.20
CA SER A 72 4.56 -3.28 21.29
C SER A 72 4.07 -3.84 19.97
N ARG A 73 4.53 -3.26 18.85
CA ARG A 73 4.26 -3.73 17.49
C ARG A 73 5.30 -4.75 16.96
N GLY A 74 6.21 -5.22 17.83
CA GLY A 74 7.26 -6.18 17.45
C GLY A 74 8.41 -5.57 16.66
N GLY A 75 8.53 -4.25 16.62
CA GLY A 75 9.62 -3.54 15.99
C GLY A 75 10.79 -3.28 16.93
N VAL A 76 11.94 -2.95 16.34
CA VAL A 76 13.15 -2.50 17.07
C VAL A 76 13.27 -0.99 16.89
N PRO A 77 13.18 -0.19 17.98
CA PRO A 77 13.31 1.25 17.89
C PRO A 77 14.78 1.65 17.73
N HIS A 78 15.07 2.53 16.76
CA HIS A 78 16.40 3.10 16.51
C HIS A 78 16.36 4.61 16.66
N SER A 79 17.16 5.14 17.58
CA SER A 79 17.29 6.57 17.86
C SER A 79 18.12 7.31 16.80
N GLY A 80 17.92 8.64 16.74
CA GLY A 80 18.81 9.57 16.02
C GLY A 80 18.52 9.77 14.55
N ILE A 81 17.43 9.19 14.00
CA ILE A 81 17.04 9.35 12.60
C ILE A 81 15.56 9.75 12.42
N CYS A 82 14.91 10.17 13.50
CA CYS A 82 13.59 10.77 13.51
C CYS A 82 13.66 12.18 14.08
N ALA A 83 12.90 13.10 13.51
CA ALA A 83 12.67 14.42 14.10
C ALA A 83 11.70 14.31 15.28
N GLY A 84 11.86 15.20 16.29
CA GLY A 84 10.97 15.28 17.44
C GLY A 84 11.61 14.92 18.77
N ALA A 85 10.79 14.54 19.75
CA ALA A 85 11.23 14.17 21.08
C ALA A 85 12.12 12.91 21.07
N SER A 86 12.96 12.72 22.09
CA SER A 86 13.92 11.61 22.17
C SER A 86 13.29 10.21 22.16
N ASN A 87 12.01 10.10 22.53
CA ASN A 87 11.22 8.87 22.45
C ASN A 87 10.68 8.57 21.03
N MET A 88 10.68 9.57 20.12
CA MET A 88 10.37 9.37 18.71
C MET A 88 11.55 8.70 18.01
N GLN A 89 11.38 7.46 17.62
CA GLN A 89 12.45 6.64 17.07
C GLN A 89 12.02 5.99 15.77
N CYS A 90 13.00 5.69 14.94
CA CYS A 90 12.73 4.91 13.73
C CYS A 90 12.40 3.48 14.13
N CYS A 91 11.18 3.10 13.88
CA CYS A 91 10.76 1.74 14.12
C CYS A 91 11.19 0.86 12.95
N LYS A 92 12.29 0.15 13.13
CA LYS A 92 12.60 -0.98 12.28
C LYS A 92 11.70 -2.12 12.72
N MET A 93 10.61 -2.28 12.01
CA MET A 93 9.83 -3.51 12.21
C MET A 93 10.81 -4.63 11.98
N GLY A 94 10.97 -5.48 12.99
CA GLY A 94 11.78 -6.67 12.83
C GLY A 94 11.31 -7.30 11.53
N SER A 95 12.23 -7.42 10.56
CA SER A 95 12.08 -8.50 9.61
C SER A 95 12.12 -9.74 10.50
N THR A 96 10.97 -10.11 11.08
CA THR A 96 10.69 -11.51 11.13
C THR A 96 10.72 -11.86 9.65
N SER A 97 11.89 -12.14 9.15
CA SER A 97 12.04 -12.98 8.00
C SER A 97 11.31 -14.27 8.44
N VAL A 98 10.00 -14.27 8.29
CA VAL A 98 9.39 -15.46 7.76
C VAL A 98 10.33 -15.74 6.59
N PRO A 99 11.09 -16.87 6.58
CA PRO A 99 11.92 -17.16 5.44
C PRO A 99 10.94 -17.02 4.28
N VAL A 100 11.13 -15.94 3.48
CA VAL A 100 10.43 -15.80 2.22
C VAL A 100 11.12 -16.85 1.37
N SER A 101 10.77 -18.10 1.67
CA SER A 101 10.89 -19.17 0.72
C SER A 101 9.95 -18.71 -0.37
N GLY A 102 10.46 -18.08 -1.44
CA GLY A 102 9.70 -17.71 -2.61
C GLY A 102 9.04 -18.93 -3.25
N LYS A 103 8.35 -19.70 -2.43
CA LYS A 103 7.74 -20.97 -2.75
C LYS A 103 6.23 -20.79 -2.66
N THR A 104 5.59 -20.98 -3.77
CA THR A 104 4.13 -21.02 -3.85
C THR A 104 3.56 -21.89 -2.72
N PRO A 105 2.79 -21.33 -1.78
CA PRO A 105 2.17 -22.11 -0.72
C PRO A 105 1.18 -23.10 -1.33
N THR A 106 1.10 -24.29 -0.76
CA THR A 106 0.21 -25.35 -1.23
C THR A 106 -0.55 -25.99 -0.05
N ASN A 107 -1.83 -26.26 -0.26
CA ASN A 107 -2.70 -27.02 0.66
C ASN A 107 -2.65 -26.52 2.11
N ARG A 108 -2.82 -25.20 2.33
CA ARG A 108 -2.81 -24.62 3.68
C ARG A 108 -3.71 -23.40 3.82
N MET A 109 -3.98 -23.01 5.06
CA MET A 109 -4.45 -21.68 5.40
C MET A 109 -3.29 -20.69 5.29
N LEU A 110 -3.53 -19.49 4.74
CA LEU A 110 -2.52 -18.43 4.58
C LEU A 110 -2.41 -17.59 5.85
N THR A 111 -1.99 -18.22 6.94
CA THR A 111 -1.90 -17.54 8.26
C THR A 111 -0.74 -16.57 8.38
N ASP A 112 0.05 -16.41 7.35
CA ASP A 112 1.18 -15.49 7.21
C ASP A 112 0.81 -14.14 6.54
N LEU A 113 -0.41 -13.98 6.04
CA LEU A 113 -0.85 -12.75 5.32
C LEU A 113 -0.61 -11.47 6.12
N ALA A 114 -0.95 -11.46 7.41
CA ALA A 114 -0.76 -10.27 8.26
C ALA A 114 0.72 -9.92 8.43
N ASP A 115 1.56 -10.92 8.64
CA ASP A 115 3.01 -10.73 8.84
C ASP A 115 3.70 -10.26 7.55
N ILE A 116 3.29 -10.79 6.40
CA ILE A 116 3.77 -10.34 5.08
C ILE A 116 3.50 -8.85 4.88
N LEU A 117 2.28 -8.41 5.14
CA LEU A 117 1.89 -7.01 4.96
C LEU A 117 2.58 -6.09 5.98
N ARG A 118 2.65 -6.49 7.25
CA ARG A 118 3.39 -5.74 8.29
C ARG A 118 4.88 -5.66 7.99
N GLY A 119 5.46 -6.74 7.47
CA GLY A 119 6.86 -6.76 7.03
C GLY A 119 7.18 -5.74 5.93
N ALA A 120 6.19 -5.37 5.13
CA ALA A 120 6.27 -4.29 4.14
C ALA A 120 6.00 -2.89 4.74
N GLY A 121 5.85 -2.76 6.06
CA GLY A 121 5.59 -1.49 6.74
C GLY A 121 4.17 -0.96 6.54
N LEU A 122 3.21 -1.84 6.27
CA LEU A 122 1.81 -1.48 6.07
C LEU A 122 1.04 -1.48 7.40
N ASP A 123 0.04 -0.62 7.52
CA ASP A 123 -0.92 -0.66 8.63
C ASP A 123 -1.89 -1.81 8.42
N VAL A 124 -1.96 -2.74 9.38
CA VAL A 124 -2.69 -4.01 9.23
C VAL A 124 -3.57 -4.27 10.43
N GLU A 125 -4.86 -4.43 10.16
CA GLU A 125 -5.86 -4.91 11.10
C GLU A 125 -6.19 -6.37 10.82
N GLU A 126 -6.11 -7.21 11.84
CA GLU A 126 -6.55 -8.61 11.75
C GLU A 126 -8.02 -8.70 12.18
N VAL A 127 -8.88 -9.11 11.27
CA VAL A 127 -10.32 -9.27 11.55
C VAL A 127 -10.53 -10.56 12.34
N ASP A 128 -11.14 -10.46 13.51
CA ASP A 128 -11.34 -11.59 14.42
C ASP A 128 -11.74 -12.88 13.70
N GLY A 129 -11.06 -13.98 14.04
CA GLY A 129 -11.28 -15.30 13.45
C GLY A 129 -10.70 -15.50 12.04
N TRP A 130 -9.95 -14.56 11.50
CA TRP A 130 -9.43 -14.63 10.13
C TRP A 130 -8.55 -15.85 9.86
N LYS A 131 -7.78 -16.33 10.85
CA LYS A 131 -6.85 -17.48 10.70
C LYS A 131 -7.54 -18.78 10.35
N THR A 132 -8.81 -18.89 10.71
CA THR A 132 -9.63 -20.10 10.47
C THR A 132 -10.77 -19.84 9.48
N ARG A 133 -11.00 -18.57 9.09
CA ARG A 133 -12.07 -18.22 8.15
C ARG A 133 -11.69 -18.59 6.73
N GLY A 134 -12.67 -19.17 6.01
CA GLY A 134 -12.58 -19.53 4.61
C GLY A 134 -13.48 -20.71 4.27
N HIS A 135 -13.67 -20.94 2.98
CA HIS A 135 -14.37 -22.12 2.44
C HIS A 135 -13.40 -23.32 2.25
N GLY A 136 -12.57 -23.56 3.26
CA GLY A 136 -11.47 -24.53 3.25
C GLY A 136 -10.11 -23.88 2.96
N ILE A 137 -9.10 -24.74 2.82
CA ILE A 137 -7.71 -24.32 2.60
C ILE A 137 -7.50 -23.78 1.18
N MET A 138 -6.42 -23.02 0.99
CA MET A 138 -5.92 -22.67 -0.33
C MET A 138 -5.15 -23.85 -0.93
N ALA A 139 -5.45 -24.20 -2.18
CA ALA A 139 -4.69 -25.22 -2.90
C ALA A 139 -3.28 -24.72 -3.25
N SER A 140 -3.18 -23.44 -3.63
CA SER A 140 -1.91 -22.77 -3.90
C SER A 140 -2.10 -21.24 -3.88
N VAL A 141 -1.01 -20.47 -4.03
CA VAL A 141 -1.07 -19.06 -4.42
C VAL A 141 -0.23 -18.88 -5.69
N LYS A 142 -0.88 -18.88 -6.82
CA LYS A 142 -0.26 -18.74 -8.15
C LYS A 142 -0.59 -17.41 -8.81
N GLY A 143 -1.65 -16.73 -8.35
CA GLY A 143 -2.10 -15.44 -8.84
C GLY A 143 -2.58 -14.51 -7.74
N ILE A 144 -2.74 -13.25 -8.08
CA ILE A 144 -3.35 -12.23 -7.24
C ILE A 144 -4.43 -11.55 -8.08
N LEU A 145 -5.65 -11.48 -7.54
CA LEU A 145 -6.74 -10.73 -8.15
C LEU A 145 -7.00 -9.44 -7.37
N VAL A 146 -6.94 -8.33 -8.09
CA VAL A 146 -7.23 -7.01 -7.55
C VAL A 146 -8.65 -6.60 -7.93
N HIS A 147 -9.39 -6.11 -6.92
CA HIS A 147 -10.79 -5.76 -7.02
C HIS A 147 -11.05 -4.35 -6.49
N HIS A 148 -12.27 -3.86 -6.66
CA HIS A 148 -12.89 -2.82 -5.85
C HIS A 148 -14.26 -3.27 -5.37
N THR A 149 -14.64 -2.81 -4.19
CA THR A 149 -15.87 -3.25 -3.52
C THR A 149 -17.17 -2.78 -4.19
N ALA A 150 -17.13 -1.73 -5.02
CA ALA A 150 -18.31 -0.97 -5.47
C ALA A 150 -19.20 -0.52 -4.29
N GLY A 151 -18.55 -0.16 -3.18
CA GLY A 151 -19.19 0.17 -1.90
C GLY A 151 -19.52 1.65 -1.75
N PRO A 152 -19.94 2.06 -0.52
CA PRO A 152 -20.28 3.45 -0.23
C PRO A 152 -19.13 4.42 -0.50
N ALA A 153 -19.47 5.68 -0.82
CA ALA A 153 -18.49 6.71 -1.15
C ALA A 153 -17.68 7.21 0.05
N THR A 154 -18.14 7.00 1.26
CA THR A 154 -17.54 7.51 2.50
C THR A 154 -17.17 6.40 3.47
N GLY A 155 -16.25 6.69 4.39
CA GLY A 155 -15.69 5.74 5.35
C GLY A 155 -14.42 5.09 4.84
N ASP A 156 -13.65 4.49 5.74
CA ASP A 156 -12.39 3.83 5.38
C ASP A 156 -12.64 2.51 4.66
N PHE A 157 -13.32 1.56 5.33
CA PHE A 157 -13.68 0.27 4.75
C PHE A 157 -15.10 -0.16 5.15
N PRO A 158 -16.15 0.61 4.74
CA PRO A 158 -17.55 0.30 5.08
C PRO A 158 -18.01 -1.05 4.53
N SER A 159 -17.38 -1.57 3.50
CA SER A 159 -17.72 -2.88 2.91
C SER A 159 -17.18 -4.08 3.71
N LEU A 160 -16.42 -3.87 4.80
CA LEU A 160 -15.81 -4.95 5.59
C LEU A 160 -16.81 -6.07 5.95
N ARG A 161 -18.01 -5.69 6.43
CA ARG A 161 -19.03 -6.68 6.80
C ARG A 161 -19.44 -7.55 5.61
N VAL A 162 -19.67 -6.93 4.45
CA VAL A 162 -20.06 -7.67 3.23
C VAL A 162 -18.93 -8.59 2.77
N VAL A 163 -17.71 -8.10 2.78
CA VAL A 163 -16.56 -8.92 2.36
C VAL A 163 -16.32 -10.09 3.31
N ARG A 164 -16.51 -9.87 4.61
CA ARG A 164 -16.34 -10.90 5.63
C ARG A 164 -17.48 -11.93 5.64
N ASP A 165 -18.72 -11.46 5.65
CA ASP A 165 -19.90 -12.29 5.93
C ASP A 165 -20.64 -12.74 4.66
N GLY A 166 -20.38 -12.05 3.55
CA GLY A 166 -21.07 -12.30 2.28
C GLY A 166 -22.36 -11.50 2.11
N ARG A 167 -23.15 -11.94 1.18
CA ARG A 167 -24.48 -11.42 0.82
C ARG A 167 -25.45 -12.58 0.72
N THR A 168 -26.72 -12.26 0.55
CA THR A 168 -27.80 -13.26 0.50
C THR A 168 -27.57 -14.36 -0.56
N ASP A 169 -26.97 -13.98 -1.70
CA ASP A 169 -26.73 -14.87 -2.83
C ASP A 169 -25.31 -15.47 -2.86
N LEU A 170 -24.40 -15.02 -1.97
CA LEU A 170 -23.02 -15.48 -1.97
C LEU A 170 -22.43 -15.43 -0.55
N PRO A 171 -22.20 -16.59 0.10
CA PRO A 171 -21.68 -16.61 1.46
C PRO A 171 -20.22 -16.11 1.52
N GLY A 172 -19.90 -15.37 2.59
CA GLY A 172 -18.53 -14.91 2.84
C GLY A 172 -17.61 -15.99 3.42
N PRO A 173 -16.30 -15.78 3.38
CA PRO A 173 -15.62 -14.55 2.97
C PRO A 173 -15.58 -14.38 1.45
N LEU A 174 -15.70 -13.12 1.01
CA LEU A 174 -15.63 -12.75 -0.41
C LEU A 174 -14.22 -12.29 -0.84
N SER A 175 -13.29 -12.19 0.09
CA SER A 175 -11.87 -11.91 -0.20
C SER A 175 -11.02 -12.32 1.00
N GLN A 176 -9.73 -12.59 0.78
CA GLN A 176 -8.77 -12.79 1.85
C GLN A 176 -8.38 -11.46 2.50
N LEU A 177 -8.27 -10.42 1.70
CA LEU A 177 -7.76 -9.12 2.12
C LEU A 177 -8.72 -8.00 1.73
N GLY A 178 -8.78 -6.98 2.57
CA GLY A 178 -9.42 -5.71 2.31
C GLY A 178 -8.41 -4.57 2.36
N LEU A 179 -8.67 -3.49 1.62
CA LEU A 179 -7.86 -2.28 1.65
C LEU A 179 -8.76 -1.05 1.78
N GLY A 180 -8.66 -0.38 2.93
CA GLY A 180 -9.38 0.85 3.21
C GLY A 180 -8.82 2.06 2.45
N ARG A 181 -9.61 3.13 2.37
CA ARG A 181 -9.24 4.38 1.69
C ARG A 181 -8.06 5.11 2.33
N THR A 182 -7.81 4.89 3.62
CA THR A 182 -6.64 5.42 4.33
C THR A 182 -5.36 4.65 4.03
N GLY A 183 -5.43 3.58 3.24
CA GLY A 183 -4.33 2.68 2.96
C GLY A 183 -4.13 1.59 4.01
N LYS A 184 -5.04 1.47 4.99
CA LYS A 184 -5.06 0.39 5.98
C LYS A 184 -5.50 -0.92 5.36
N TRP A 185 -4.81 -2.00 5.68
CA TRP A 185 -5.13 -3.36 5.27
C TRP A 185 -5.95 -4.08 6.33
N TYR A 186 -6.90 -4.86 5.86
CA TYR A 186 -7.74 -5.74 6.69
C TYR A 186 -7.48 -7.18 6.26
N VAL A 187 -6.97 -8.01 7.18
CA VAL A 187 -6.80 -9.43 6.92
C VAL A 187 -8.07 -10.15 7.37
N ILE A 188 -8.84 -10.63 6.40
CA ILE A 188 -10.22 -11.06 6.59
C ILE A 188 -10.31 -12.58 6.66
N ALA A 189 -9.56 -13.29 5.83
CA ALA A 189 -9.61 -14.75 5.80
C ALA A 189 -8.26 -15.34 5.36
N ALA A 190 -7.84 -16.42 6.02
CA ALA A 190 -6.66 -17.17 5.63
C ALA A 190 -6.97 -18.29 4.62
N GLY A 191 -8.23 -18.67 4.49
CA GLY A 191 -8.67 -19.72 3.59
C GLY A 191 -9.24 -19.23 2.28
N ARG A 192 -9.75 -20.17 1.50
CA ARG A 192 -10.41 -19.90 0.23
C ARG A 192 -11.59 -18.93 0.42
N SER A 193 -11.63 -17.91 -0.43
CA SER A 193 -12.67 -16.89 -0.44
C SER A 193 -13.33 -16.83 -1.82
N TYR A 194 -14.59 -16.42 -1.89
CA TYR A 194 -15.35 -16.41 -3.15
C TYR A 194 -15.27 -15.04 -3.83
N HIS A 195 -14.11 -14.73 -4.45
CA HIS A 195 -13.85 -13.45 -5.12
C HIS A 195 -13.76 -13.55 -6.65
N ALA A 196 -13.34 -14.68 -7.19
CA ALA A 196 -12.97 -14.78 -8.60
C ALA A 196 -14.15 -15.17 -9.51
N GLY A 197 -15.01 -16.08 -9.06
CA GLY A 197 -15.94 -16.76 -9.93
C GLY A 197 -15.18 -17.59 -10.96
N GLU A 198 -15.73 -17.71 -12.18
CA GLU A 198 -15.05 -18.37 -13.29
C GLU A 198 -14.05 -17.41 -13.95
N THR A 199 -12.85 -17.93 -14.23
CA THR A 199 -11.74 -17.13 -14.74
C THR A 199 -11.14 -17.76 -16.01
N ILE A 200 -10.34 -16.96 -16.72
CA ILE A 200 -9.60 -17.40 -17.92
C ILE A 200 -8.71 -18.61 -17.66
N ASP A 201 -8.26 -18.80 -16.42
CA ASP A 201 -7.52 -19.98 -15.95
C ASP A 201 -7.76 -20.19 -14.43
N ASN A 202 -8.71 -21.04 -14.09
CA ASN A 202 -9.04 -21.34 -12.70
C ASN A 202 -7.91 -22.04 -11.93
N SER A 203 -6.94 -22.64 -12.63
CA SER A 203 -5.76 -23.26 -12.01
C SER A 203 -4.74 -22.22 -11.50
N ILE A 204 -4.88 -20.96 -11.93
CA ILE A 204 -4.05 -19.81 -11.52
C ILE A 204 -4.89 -18.78 -10.76
N PHE A 205 -6.05 -18.40 -11.30
CA PHE A 205 -6.84 -17.27 -10.82
C PHE A 205 -8.13 -17.66 -10.10
N GLY A 206 -8.44 -18.96 -10.04
CA GLY A 206 -9.61 -19.44 -9.29
C GLY A 206 -9.48 -19.23 -7.78
N ASN A 207 -10.61 -19.25 -7.07
CA ASN A 207 -10.73 -18.99 -5.63
C ASN A 207 -9.78 -19.79 -4.73
N SER A 208 -9.30 -20.95 -5.19
CA SER A 208 -8.36 -21.81 -4.45
C SER A 208 -6.90 -21.55 -4.77
N ASN A 209 -6.62 -20.72 -5.79
CA ASN A 209 -5.28 -20.56 -6.36
C ASN A 209 -4.80 -19.11 -6.44
N ALA A 210 -5.68 -18.16 -6.17
CA ALA A 210 -5.35 -16.74 -6.12
C ALA A 210 -5.77 -16.09 -4.80
N VAL A 211 -4.98 -15.13 -4.36
CA VAL A 211 -5.37 -14.22 -3.28
C VAL A 211 -6.21 -13.10 -3.86
N GLY A 212 -7.40 -12.88 -3.32
CA GLY A 212 -8.26 -11.75 -3.64
C GLY A 212 -8.03 -10.58 -2.70
N ILE A 213 -8.06 -9.37 -3.24
CA ILE A 213 -7.93 -8.12 -2.49
C ILE A 213 -9.07 -7.19 -2.88
N GLU A 214 -10.00 -6.94 -1.95
CA GLU A 214 -11.11 -6.00 -2.11
C GLU A 214 -10.71 -4.63 -1.58
N ALA A 215 -10.40 -3.70 -2.47
CA ALA A 215 -10.12 -2.32 -2.08
C ALA A 215 -11.40 -1.48 -2.07
N GLU A 216 -11.59 -0.67 -1.02
CA GLU A 216 -12.77 0.17 -0.91
C GLU A 216 -12.81 1.22 -2.01
N GLY A 217 -13.82 1.18 -2.83
CA GLY A 217 -14.04 2.10 -3.94
C GLY A 217 -15.46 2.02 -4.47
N THR A 218 -15.97 3.13 -5.01
CA THR A 218 -17.33 3.18 -5.57
C THR A 218 -17.47 2.51 -6.94
N GLY A 219 -16.32 2.24 -7.60
CA GLY A 219 -16.30 1.80 -8.99
C GLY A 219 -16.63 2.91 -10.00
N LEU A 220 -16.77 4.15 -9.54
CA LEU A 220 -17.09 5.31 -10.38
C LEU A 220 -15.95 6.35 -10.36
N PRO A 221 -15.71 7.05 -11.48
CA PRO A 221 -16.21 6.74 -12.82
C PRO A 221 -15.72 5.38 -13.31
N SER A 222 -16.49 4.76 -14.16
CA SER A 222 -16.11 3.50 -14.81
C SER A 222 -15.05 3.80 -15.88
N THR A 223 -13.78 3.72 -15.51
CA THR A 223 -12.64 4.04 -16.38
C THR A 223 -11.56 2.95 -16.29
N ASN A 224 -10.73 2.88 -17.31
CA ASN A 224 -9.55 2.01 -17.37
C ASN A 224 -8.26 2.82 -17.50
N THR A 225 -8.31 4.14 -17.27
CA THR A 225 -7.19 5.04 -17.43
C THR A 225 -6.80 5.67 -16.09
N GLY A 226 -5.51 5.59 -15.76
CA GLY A 226 -4.98 6.15 -14.52
C GLY A 226 -5.65 5.59 -13.26
N HIS A 227 -5.64 6.38 -12.19
CA HIS A 227 -6.25 6.05 -10.89
C HIS A 227 -6.80 7.30 -10.16
N ALA A 228 -7.16 8.36 -10.91
CA ALA A 228 -7.52 9.67 -10.36
C ALA A 228 -8.71 9.66 -9.38
N SER A 229 -9.58 8.64 -9.43
CA SER A 229 -10.69 8.47 -8.50
C SER A 229 -10.31 7.74 -7.19
N TRP A 230 -9.05 7.36 -7.04
CA TRP A 230 -8.53 6.64 -5.88
C TRP A 230 -7.70 7.58 -5.00
N PRO A 231 -7.85 7.56 -3.67
CA PRO A 231 -6.91 8.24 -2.79
C PRO A 231 -5.48 7.75 -3.04
N GLU A 232 -4.53 8.68 -3.21
CA GLU A 232 -3.14 8.31 -3.51
C GLU A 232 -2.54 7.40 -2.43
N VAL A 233 -2.84 7.67 -1.15
CA VAL A 233 -2.41 6.82 -0.03
C VAL A 233 -2.92 5.39 -0.16
N GLN A 234 -4.14 5.19 -0.63
CA GLN A 234 -4.72 3.88 -0.86
C GLN A 234 -4.05 3.19 -2.05
N TYR A 235 -3.90 3.90 -3.17
CA TYR A 235 -3.31 3.34 -4.39
C TYR A 235 -1.85 2.92 -4.17
N GLN A 236 -1.05 3.76 -3.50
CA GLN A 236 0.33 3.42 -3.14
C GLN A 236 0.42 2.28 -2.13
N SER A 237 -0.51 2.21 -1.19
CA SER A 237 -0.61 1.08 -0.26
C SER A 237 -0.96 -0.21 -0.98
N TYR A 238 -1.86 -0.15 -1.99
CA TYR A 238 -2.24 -1.30 -2.82
C TYR A 238 -1.01 -1.87 -3.55
N ILE A 239 -0.23 -1.00 -4.22
CA ILE A 239 1.01 -1.40 -4.92
C ILE A 239 1.98 -2.07 -3.94
N ARG A 240 2.25 -1.46 -2.78
CA ARG A 240 3.19 -2.01 -1.79
C ARG A 240 2.74 -3.36 -1.25
N GLY A 241 1.45 -3.52 -0.96
CA GLY A 241 0.92 -4.77 -0.45
C GLY A 241 0.98 -5.89 -1.49
N VAL A 242 0.63 -5.60 -2.74
CA VAL A 242 0.75 -6.57 -3.83
C VAL A 242 2.21 -6.98 -4.06
N LYS A 243 3.18 -6.03 -4.04
CA LYS A 243 4.61 -6.35 -4.10
C LYS A 243 5.06 -7.28 -2.97
N ALA A 244 4.60 -7.04 -1.76
CA ALA A 244 4.91 -7.90 -0.61
C ALA A 244 4.37 -9.33 -0.80
N LEU A 245 3.15 -9.47 -1.29
CA LEU A 245 2.54 -10.77 -1.59
C LEU A 245 3.25 -11.48 -2.76
N GLN A 246 3.63 -10.75 -3.81
CA GLN A 246 4.42 -11.28 -4.92
C GLN A 246 5.75 -11.86 -4.43
N ALA A 247 6.48 -11.10 -3.61
CA ALA A 247 7.75 -11.54 -3.06
C ALA A 247 7.58 -12.77 -2.16
N ALA A 248 6.56 -12.76 -1.29
CA ALA A 248 6.30 -13.85 -0.34
C ALA A 248 5.90 -15.15 -1.03
N TYR A 249 5.09 -15.07 -2.08
CA TYR A 249 4.49 -16.24 -2.73
C TYR A 249 5.07 -16.55 -4.11
N ALA A 250 6.10 -15.84 -4.55
CA ALA A 250 6.72 -15.98 -5.86
C ALA A 250 5.73 -15.80 -7.02
N VAL A 251 4.80 -14.84 -6.90
CA VAL A 251 3.82 -14.53 -7.94
C VAL A 251 4.42 -13.49 -8.90
N PRO A 252 4.61 -13.81 -10.19
CA PRO A 252 5.13 -12.84 -11.15
C PRO A 252 4.09 -11.77 -11.48
N THR A 253 4.53 -10.58 -11.90
CA THR A 253 3.64 -9.46 -12.25
C THR A 253 2.62 -9.83 -13.33
N SER A 254 2.96 -10.72 -14.26
CA SER A 254 2.05 -11.25 -15.28
C SER A 254 0.86 -12.04 -14.71
N ARG A 255 0.90 -12.43 -13.45
CA ARG A 255 -0.17 -13.12 -12.72
C ARG A 255 -0.85 -12.22 -11.68
N VAL A 256 -0.67 -10.92 -11.79
CA VAL A 256 -1.46 -9.91 -11.07
C VAL A 256 -2.48 -9.33 -12.06
N LEU A 257 -3.73 -9.73 -11.92
CA LEU A 257 -4.80 -9.31 -12.83
C LEU A 257 -5.89 -8.55 -12.06
N GLY A 258 -6.54 -7.62 -12.76
CA GLY A 258 -7.83 -7.10 -12.34
C GLY A 258 -8.92 -8.17 -12.56
N HIS A 259 -9.95 -8.16 -11.73
CA HIS A 259 -11.10 -9.06 -11.94
C HIS A 259 -11.69 -8.91 -13.35
N LYS A 260 -11.71 -7.68 -13.88
CA LYS A 260 -12.15 -7.39 -15.26
C LYS A 260 -11.34 -8.08 -16.35
N GLU A 261 -10.05 -8.39 -16.07
CA GLU A 261 -9.17 -9.09 -17.02
C GLU A 261 -9.27 -10.61 -16.87
N ALA A 262 -9.54 -11.09 -15.64
CA ALA A 262 -9.57 -12.51 -15.33
C ALA A 262 -10.95 -13.15 -15.56
N ALA A 263 -12.04 -12.41 -15.44
CA ALA A 263 -13.40 -12.94 -15.44
C ALA A 263 -13.84 -13.49 -16.80
N VAL A 264 -14.54 -14.63 -16.78
CA VAL A 264 -15.19 -15.23 -17.95
C VAL A 264 -16.70 -15.25 -17.75
N PRO A 265 -17.52 -14.86 -18.77
CA PRO A 265 -17.10 -14.27 -20.05
C PRO A 265 -16.47 -12.88 -19.88
N ALA A 266 -15.69 -12.45 -20.86
CA ALA A 266 -15.10 -11.11 -20.87
C ALA A 266 -16.19 -10.04 -20.71
N GLY A 267 -15.89 -9.01 -19.90
CA GLY A 267 -16.85 -7.95 -19.57
C GLY A 267 -17.85 -8.29 -18.44
N ARG A 268 -17.82 -9.51 -17.90
CA ARG A 268 -18.66 -9.89 -16.74
C ARG A 268 -18.40 -9.04 -15.52
N LYS A 269 -17.18 -8.53 -15.37
CA LYS A 269 -16.73 -7.75 -14.22
C LYS A 269 -16.04 -6.46 -14.68
N PRO A 270 -16.35 -5.30 -14.06
CA PRO A 270 -15.73 -4.03 -14.41
C PRO A 270 -14.52 -3.67 -13.54
N ASP A 271 -14.28 -4.38 -12.45
CA ASP A 271 -13.35 -4.01 -11.38
C ASP A 271 -11.90 -4.52 -11.63
N PRO A 272 -10.92 -3.76 -11.15
CA PRO A 272 -11.00 -2.41 -10.60
C PRO A 272 -11.10 -1.33 -11.70
N ASN A 273 -11.60 -0.13 -11.33
CA ASN A 273 -11.78 0.99 -12.27
C ASN A 273 -10.53 1.87 -12.43
N PHE A 274 -9.35 1.28 -12.42
CA PHE A 274 -8.08 1.92 -12.77
C PHE A 274 -7.33 1.14 -13.85
N SER A 275 -6.28 1.75 -14.40
CA SER A 275 -5.42 1.12 -15.40
C SER A 275 -4.60 -0.02 -14.79
N MET A 276 -4.88 -1.25 -15.18
CA MET A 276 -4.08 -2.41 -14.76
C MET A 276 -2.69 -2.43 -15.40
N ASN A 277 -2.51 -1.80 -16.55
CA ASN A 277 -1.19 -1.66 -17.16
C ASN A 277 -0.30 -0.74 -16.34
N ASP A 278 -0.83 0.43 -15.89
CA ASP A 278 -0.10 1.36 -15.03
C ASP A 278 0.17 0.73 -13.65
N PHE A 279 -0.80 -0.03 -13.13
CA PHE A 279 -0.64 -0.74 -11.87
C PHE A 279 0.51 -1.77 -11.96
N ARG A 280 0.52 -2.63 -12.97
CA ARG A 280 1.61 -3.59 -13.19
C ARG A 280 2.96 -2.90 -13.46
N ALA A 281 2.98 -1.83 -14.24
CA ALA A 281 4.20 -1.05 -14.44
C ALA A 281 4.76 -0.45 -13.14
N ALA A 282 3.90 -0.14 -12.17
CA ALA A 282 4.30 0.30 -10.83
C ALA A 282 4.81 -0.86 -9.95
N LEU A 283 4.34 -2.09 -10.18
CA LEU A 283 4.85 -3.28 -9.49
C LEU A 283 6.28 -3.62 -9.91
N ASP A 284 6.66 -3.32 -11.14
CA ASP A 284 8.00 -3.65 -11.71
C ASP A 284 9.07 -2.60 -11.40
N LYS A 285 8.71 -1.45 -10.83
CA LYS A 285 9.63 -0.40 -10.35
C LYS A 285 10.16 -0.69 -8.95
#